data_248f61720138ba1f2908df769ef6f0a7
#
_entry.id   248f61720138ba1f2908df769ef6f0a7
#
_cell.length_a   1.000
_cell.length_b   1.000
_cell.length_c   1.000
_cell.angle_alpha   90.00
_cell.angle_beta   90.00
_cell.angle_gamma   90.00
#
_symmetry.space_group_name_H-M   'P 1'
#
loop_
_entity.id
_entity.type
_entity.pdbx_description
1 polymer ?
#
loop_
_entity_poly.entity_id
_entity_poly.type
_entity_poly.pdbx_seq_one_letter_code
_entity_poly.pdbx_strand_id
1 'polypeptide(L)'
;MRPKLTVDYDYQLDVDDVPVRGNAIASEDDAYDREVEAEILERLDRGDVSAWAQVEVRAELRFDVGEEVFHGIGSAYLGGCSYSSEEELWGSILIDYDLREEARADAADDCRRQLTTAGLRRRFERDLKKLERDETYTWLLERQARATAALVTNPEWAAWELG
;
A
#
# COMPACT_ATOMS: atom_id res chain seq x y z
N MET A 1 27.55 9.06 -17.72
CA MET A 1 26.68 9.17 -16.53
C MET A 1 26.02 7.83 -16.27
N ARG A 2 26.02 7.37 -15.02
CA ARG A 2 25.37 6.10 -14.68
C ARG A 2 23.85 6.27 -14.69
N PRO A 3 23.09 5.33 -15.27
CA PRO A 3 21.64 5.33 -15.15
C PRO A 3 21.23 5.37 -13.69
N LYS A 4 20.21 6.15 -13.38
CA LYS A 4 19.66 6.24 -12.03
C LYS A 4 18.17 5.90 -12.09
N LEU A 5 17.79 4.92 -11.31
CA LEU A 5 16.39 4.55 -11.11
C LEU A 5 15.96 4.94 -9.70
N THR A 6 14.89 5.71 -9.62
CA THR A 6 14.28 6.13 -8.35
C THR A 6 12.78 5.84 -8.36
N VAL A 7 12.20 5.72 -7.18
CA VAL A 7 10.76 5.55 -7.00
C VAL A 7 10.25 6.50 -5.92
N ASP A 8 9.12 7.13 -6.20
CA ASP A 8 8.36 7.91 -5.24
C ASP A 8 6.96 7.32 -5.10
N TYR A 9 6.44 7.35 -3.88
CA TYR A 9 5.10 6.86 -3.56
C TYR A 9 4.21 7.99 -3.08
N ASP A 10 2.97 7.97 -3.54
CA ASP A 10 1.91 8.84 -3.06
C ASP A 10 0.76 7.97 -2.55
N TYR A 11 0.18 8.37 -1.41
CA TYR A 11 -0.87 7.64 -0.73
C TYR A 11 -2.12 8.50 -0.69
N GLN A 12 -3.24 7.92 -1.14
CA GLN A 12 -4.54 8.58 -1.08
C GLN A 12 -5.51 7.71 -0.28
N LEU A 13 -6.17 8.34 0.68
CA LEU A 13 -7.19 7.72 1.50
C LEU A 13 -8.54 8.35 1.15
N ASP A 14 -9.50 7.50 0.82
CA ASP A 14 -10.88 7.91 0.56
C ASP A 14 -11.84 6.92 1.23
N VAL A 15 -13.10 7.31 1.31
CA VAL A 15 -14.17 6.39 1.69
C VAL A 15 -14.46 5.50 0.50
N ASP A 16 -14.43 4.18 0.72
CA ASP A 16 -14.85 3.22 -0.29
C ASP A 16 -16.34 3.39 -0.59
N ASP A 17 -16.80 2.80 -1.69
CA ASP A 17 -18.22 2.83 -2.04
C ASP A 17 -19.06 2.51 -0.82
N VAL A 18 -19.79 3.52 -0.35
CA VAL A 18 -20.56 3.41 0.89
C VAL A 18 -21.52 2.25 0.76
N PRO A 19 -21.51 1.32 1.71
CA PRO A 19 -22.47 0.23 1.72
C PRO A 19 -23.89 0.80 1.61
N VAL A 20 -24.55 0.55 0.50
CA VAL A 20 -25.99 0.78 0.42
C VAL A 20 -26.61 -0.16 1.46
N ARG A 21 -27.38 0.39 2.37
CA ARG A 21 -28.01 -0.35 3.46
C ARG A 21 -28.54 -1.71 2.99
N GLY A 22 -28.01 -2.78 3.55
CA GLY A 22 -28.40 -4.15 3.26
C GLY A 22 -27.58 -4.89 2.19
N ASN A 23 -26.56 -4.27 1.55
CA ASN A 23 -25.85 -4.90 0.44
C ASN A 23 -24.34 -5.07 0.61
N ALA A 24 -23.71 -4.40 1.55
CA ALA A 24 -22.27 -4.30 1.52
C ALA A 24 -21.56 -5.32 2.42
N ILE A 25 -22.20 -5.77 3.43
CA ILE A 25 -21.65 -6.74 4.38
C ILE A 25 -22.57 -7.95 4.36
N ALA A 26 -22.58 -8.66 3.22
CA ALA A 26 -23.37 -9.86 3.07
C ALA A 26 -22.71 -11.02 3.81
N SER A 27 -23.18 -11.34 4.98
CA SER A 27 -22.87 -12.59 5.66
C SER A 27 -24.15 -13.36 5.97
N GLU A 28 -24.01 -14.58 6.47
CA GLU A 28 -25.12 -15.43 6.86
C GLU A 28 -25.78 -14.98 8.18
N ASP A 29 -25.18 -14.03 8.90
CA ASP A 29 -25.70 -13.48 10.16
C ASP A 29 -26.21 -12.04 10.00
N ASP A 30 -27.44 -11.90 9.54
CA ASP A 30 -28.07 -10.60 9.28
C ASP A 30 -28.14 -9.66 10.50
N ALA A 31 -28.21 -10.18 11.72
CA ALA A 31 -28.28 -9.33 12.91
C ALA A 31 -26.94 -8.71 13.25
N TYR A 32 -25.87 -9.49 13.19
CA TYR A 32 -24.50 -9.01 13.40
C TYR A 32 -24.10 -8.00 12.32
N ASP A 33 -24.43 -8.28 11.08
CA ASP A 33 -24.10 -7.42 9.95
C ASP A 33 -24.79 -6.06 10.03
N ARG A 34 -26.02 -6.00 10.51
CA ARG A 34 -26.73 -4.73 10.71
C ARG A 34 -26.11 -3.87 11.80
N GLU A 35 -25.62 -4.47 12.89
CA GLU A 35 -24.93 -3.74 13.95
C GLU A 35 -23.60 -3.17 13.45
N VAL A 36 -22.81 -3.97 12.73
CA VAL A 36 -21.53 -3.55 12.16
C VAL A 36 -21.74 -2.46 11.10
N GLU A 37 -22.73 -2.62 10.22
CA GLU A 37 -23.08 -1.61 9.23
C GLU A 37 -23.50 -0.29 9.90
N ALA A 38 -24.32 -0.33 10.91
CA ALA A 38 -24.77 0.85 11.64
C ALA A 38 -23.59 1.58 12.33
N GLU A 39 -22.67 0.83 12.91
CA GLU A 39 -21.45 1.39 13.51
C GLU A 39 -20.56 2.05 12.46
N ILE A 40 -20.34 1.41 11.33
CA ILE A 40 -19.56 1.98 10.22
C ILE A 40 -20.19 3.28 9.72
N LEU A 41 -21.50 3.28 9.47
CA LEU A 41 -22.21 4.46 8.99
C LEU A 41 -22.15 5.62 10.01
N GLU A 42 -22.27 5.33 11.30
CA GLU A 42 -22.13 6.34 12.35
C GLU A 42 -20.73 6.95 12.37
N ARG A 43 -19.69 6.12 12.24
CA ARG A 43 -18.31 6.60 12.18
C ARG A 43 -18.05 7.44 10.93
N LEU A 44 -18.57 7.05 9.77
CA LEU A 44 -18.49 7.82 8.53
C LEU A 44 -19.20 9.17 8.66
N ASP A 45 -20.37 9.21 9.29
CA ASP A 45 -21.11 10.46 9.55
C ASP A 45 -20.31 11.43 10.43
N ARG A 46 -19.43 10.92 11.29
CA ARG A 46 -18.50 11.70 12.10
C ARG A 46 -17.22 12.10 11.36
N GLY A 47 -17.07 11.71 10.10
CA GLY A 47 -15.88 12.00 9.30
C GLY A 47 -14.73 11.01 9.49
N ASP A 48 -14.97 9.87 10.14
CA ASP A 48 -13.95 8.83 10.32
C ASP A 48 -13.86 7.93 9.08
N VAL A 49 -12.98 8.31 8.15
CA VAL A 49 -12.76 7.59 6.88
C VAL A 49 -12.24 6.17 7.12
N SER A 50 -11.53 5.93 8.22
CA SER A 50 -10.99 4.60 8.55
C SER A 50 -12.07 3.55 8.80
N ALA A 51 -13.32 3.98 9.02
CA ALA A 51 -14.44 3.06 9.22
C ALA A 51 -14.76 2.22 7.98
N TRP A 52 -14.57 2.78 6.78
CA TRP A 52 -14.74 2.08 5.51
C TRP A 52 -13.85 2.71 4.45
N ALA A 53 -12.60 2.31 4.44
CA ALA A 53 -11.56 2.98 3.70
C ALA A 53 -11.21 2.28 2.38
N GLN A 54 -10.91 3.10 1.39
CA GLN A 54 -10.17 2.72 0.20
C GLN A 54 -8.83 3.46 0.22
N VAL A 55 -7.75 2.72 0.03
CA VAL A 55 -6.42 3.29 -0.09
C VAL A 55 -5.88 3.04 -1.48
N GLU A 56 -5.39 4.08 -2.11
CA GLU A 56 -4.60 4.01 -3.32
C GLU A 56 -3.14 4.30 -3.00
N VAL A 57 -2.25 3.43 -3.44
CA VAL A 57 -0.81 3.69 -3.46
C VAL A 57 -0.41 3.87 -4.91
N ARG A 58 0.13 5.04 -5.24
CA ARG A 58 0.66 5.36 -6.55
C ARG A 58 2.17 5.37 -6.49
N ALA A 59 2.81 4.63 -7.38
CA ALA A 59 4.25 4.65 -7.56
C ALA A 59 4.61 5.41 -8.84
N GLU A 60 5.63 6.22 -8.77
CA GLU A 60 6.25 6.85 -9.93
C GLU A 60 7.71 6.42 -9.99
N LEU A 61 8.06 5.68 -11.02
CA LEU A 61 9.44 5.34 -11.34
C LEU A 61 10.01 6.38 -12.30
N ARG A 62 11.22 6.79 -12.00
CA ARG A 62 12.00 7.67 -12.85
C ARG A 62 13.33 7.00 -13.19
N PHE A 63 13.56 6.80 -14.48
CA PHE A 63 14.78 6.22 -15.01
C PHE A 63 15.54 7.24 -15.84
N ASP A 64 16.64 7.74 -15.28
CA ASP A 64 17.49 8.75 -15.90
C ASP A 64 18.65 8.07 -16.65
N VAL A 65 18.74 8.28 -17.95
CA VAL A 65 19.81 7.76 -18.80
C VAL A 65 20.38 8.91 -19.65
N GLY A 66 21.42 9.55 -19.14
CA GLY A 66 22.00 10.71 -19.81
C GLY A 66 21.04 11.88 -19.86
N GLU A 67 20.67 12.32 -21.07
CA GLU A 67 19.68 13.38 -21.27
C GLU A 67 18.25 12.88 -21.37
N GLU A 68 18.05 11.56 -21.47
CA GLU A 68 16.73 10.94 -21.54
C GLU A 68 16.22 10.60 -20.15
N VAL A 69 14.93 10.84 -19.93
CA VAL A 69 14.23 10.48 -18.70
C VAL A 69 12.98 9.69 -19.06
N PHE A 70 12.85 8.50 -18.49
CA PHE A 70 11.68 7.66 -18.65
C PHE A 70 10.88 7.65 -17.34
N HIS A 71 9.58 7.82 -17.42
CA HIS A 71 8.67 7.77 -16.29
C HIS A 71 7.71 6.60 -16.43
N GLY A 72 7.57 5.84 -15.36
CA GLY A 72 6.53 4.83 -15.25
C GLY A 72 5.61 5.12 -14.07
N ILE A 73 4.32 5.02 -14.28
CA ILE A 73 3.31 5.24 -13.25
C ILE A 73 2.51 3.96 -13.05
N GLY A 74 2.34 3.58 -11.79
CA GLY A 74 1.54 2.42 -11.42
C GLY A 74 0.78 2.67 -10.13
N SER A 75 -0.26 1.90 -9.90
CA SER A 75 -1.11 2.02 -8.72
C SER A 75 -1.50 0.66 -8.16
N ALA A 76 -1.74 0.64 -6.86
CA ALA A 76 -2.34 -0.49 -6.16
C ALA A 76 -3.44 0.02 -5.24
N TYR A 77 -4.46 -0.77 -5.04
CA TYR A 77 -5.65 -0.38 -4.29
C TYR A 77 -5.96 -1.42 -3.22
N LEU A 78 -6.43 -0.94 -2.09
CA LEU A 78 -7.03 -1.76 -1.06
C LEU A 78 -8.35 -1.11 -0.65
N GLY A 79 -9.47 -1.79 -0.87
CA GLY A 79 -10.82 -1.29 -0.59
C GLY A 79 -11.56 -2.13 0.42
N GLY A 80 -12.69 -1.61 0.90
CA GLY A 80 -13.57 -2.31 1.82
C GLY A 80 -12.95 -2.63 3.16
N CYS A 81 -12.04 -1.80 3.64
CA CYS A 81 -11.31 -2.01 4.88
C CYS A 81 -11.90 -1.18 6.02
N SER A 82 -12.22 -1.86 7.13
CA SER A 82 -12.67 -1.22 8.36
C SER A 82 -11.60 -1.34 9.43
N TYR A 83 -11.13 -0.21 9.94
CA TYR A 83 -10.13 -0.11 10.99
C TYR A 83 -10.67 0.69 12.17
N SER A 84 -10.12 0.46 13.35
CA SER A 84 -10.55 1.18 14.56
C SER A 84 -10.13 2.64 14.56
N SER A 85 -9.07 2.98 13.83
CA SER A 85 -8.53 4.33 13.71
C SER A 85 -7.75 4.50 12.41
N GLU A 86 -7.53 5.74 11.99
CA GLU A 86 -6.67 6.06 10.84
C GLU A 86 -5.22 5.65 11.10
N GLU A 87 -4.74 5.77 12.33
CA GLU A 87 -3.40 5.31 12.71
C GLU A 87 -3.22 3.80 12.51
N GLU A 88 -4.19 3.00 12.93
CA GLU A 88 -4.18 1.55 12.69
C GLU A 88 -4.22 1.23 11.20
N LEU A 89 -5.05 1.92 10.44
CA LEU A 89 -5.14 1.76 8.99
C LEU A 89 -3.79 1.96 8.31
N TRP A 90 -3.13 3.09 8.56
CA TRP A 90 -1.83 3.38 7.96
C TRP A 90 -0.76 2.39 8.41
N GLY A 91 -0.76 2.00 9.67
CA GLY A 91 0.15 0.98 10.18
C GLY A 91 -0.01 -0.35 9.47
N SER A 92 -1.23 -0.86 9.33
CA SER A 92 -1.52 -2.12 8.64
C SER A 92 -1.19 -2.06 7.16
N ILE A 93 -1.61 -1.01 6.46
CA ILE A 93 -1.39 -0.90 5.01
C ILE A 93 0.09 -0.82 4.66
N LEU A 94 0.87 -0.08 5.43
CA LEU A 94 2.30 0.08 5.16
C LEU A 94 3.11 -1.16 5.54
N ILE A 95 2.63 -1.97 6.47
CA ILE A 95 3.41 -3.06 7.06
C ILE A 95 2.86 -4.44 6.65
N ASP A 96 1.55 -4.64 6.68
CA ASP A 96 0.92 -5.95 6.47
C ASP A 96 0.60 -6.20 4.99
N TYR A 97 0.29 -5.14 4.24
CA TYR A 97 -0.01 -5.21 2.82
C TYR A 97 1.06 -4.45 2.03
N ASP A 98 1.84 -5.17 1.23
CA ASP A 98 2.86 -4.51 0.42
C ASP A 98 2.27 -3.92 -0.88
N LEU A 99 1.39 -2.94 -0.70
CA LEU A 99 0.80 -2.19 -1.82
C LEU A 99 1.85 -1.41 -2.61
N ARG A 100 2.96 -1.04 -1.98
CA ARG A 100 4.07 -0.37 -2.66
C ARG A 100 4.71 -1.29 -3.70
N GLU A 101 4.91 -2.56 -3.36
CA GLU A 101 5.46 -3.56 -4.28
C GLU A 101 4.57 -3.71 -5.51
N GLU A 102 3.27 -3.83 -5.32
CA GLU A 102 2.29 -3.95 -6.40
C GLU A 102 2.27 -2.69 -7.28
N ALA A 103 2.21 -1.51 -6.68
CA ALA A 103 2.24 -0.24 -7.40
C ALA A 103 3.56 -0.05 -8.16
N ARG A 104 4.68 -0.41 -7.55
CA ARG A 104 5.99 -0.37 -8.20
C ARG A 104 6.10 -1.32 -9.37
N ALA A 105 5.59 -2.54 -9.25
CA ALA A 105 5.56 -3.51 -10.34
C ALA A 105 4.76 -3.00 -11.54
N ASP A 106 3.61 -2.39 -11.28
CA ASP A 106 2.78 -1.77 -12.32
C ASP A 106 3.50 -0.58 -12.98
N ALA A 107 4.14 0.27 -12.19
CA ALA A 107 4.96 1.37 -12.70
C ALA A 107 6.16 0.88 -13.51
N ALA A 108 6.78 -0.23 -13.12
CA ALA A 108 7.87 -0.85 -13.87
C ALA A 108 7.42 -1.34 -15.25
N ASP A 109 6.25 -1.93 -15.33
CA ASP A 109 5.66 -2.36 -16.62
C ASP A 109 5.39 -1.17 -17.54
N ASP A 110 4.89 -0.07 -16.99
CA ASP A 110 4.68 1.17 -17.75
C ASP A 110 6.01 1.73 -18.28
N CYS A 111 7.04 1.75 -17.44
CA CYS A 111 8.38 2.18 -17.86
C CYS A 111 8.98 1.27 -18.95
N ARG A 112 8.85 -0.06 -18.80
CA ARG A 112 9.35 -1.03 -19.78
C ARG A 112 8.79 -0.81 -21.19
N ARG A 113 7.53 -0.44 -21.28
CA ARG A 113 6.87 -0.16 -22.57
C ARG A 113 7.52 0.98 -23.33
N GLN A 114 8.22 1.87 -22.64
CA GLN A 114 8.87 3.04 -23.25
C GLN A 114 10.31 2.75 -23.69
N LEU A 115 10.92 1.65 -23.22
CA LEU A 115 12.30 1.31 -23.51
C LEU A 115 12.42 0.58 -24.84
N THR A 116 13.06 1.23 -25.82
CA THR A 116 13.12 0.76 -27.22
C THR A 116 14.31 -0.13 -27.52
N THR A 117 15.40 -0.05 -26.77
CA THR A 117 16.62 -0.81 -27.04
C THR A 117 16.86 -1.91 -26.01
N ALA A 118 17.51 -2.99 -26.46
CA ALA A 118 17.89 -4.08 -25.55
C ALA A 118 18.89 -3.63 -24.46
N GLY A 119 19.75 -2.68 -24.80
CA GLY A 119 20.70 -2.12 -23.83
C GLY A 119 20.04 -1.36 -22.71
N LEU A 120 19.06 -0.48 -23.02
CA LEU A 120 18.25 0.24 -22.04
C LEU A 120 17.46 -0.71 -21.15
N ARG A 121 16.82 -1.72 -21.75
CA ARG A 121 16.06 -2.73 -21.01
C ARG A 121 16.93 -3.49 -20.01
N ARG A 122 18.10 -3.93 -20.41
CA ARG A 122 19.05 -4.63 -19.50
C ARG A 122 19.50 -3.74 -18.34
N ARG A 123 19.79 -2.47 -18.59
CA ARG A 123 20.15 -1.51 -17.55
C ARG A 123 18.99 -1.27 -16.58
N PHE A 124 17.80 -1.09 -17.12
CA PHE A 124 16.60 -0.90 -16.33
C PHE A 124 16.34 -2.12 -15.41
N GLU A 125 16.35 -3.33 -15.96
CA GLU A 125 16.10 -4.55 -15.18
C GLU A 125 17.15 -4.76 -14.08
N ARG A 126 18.40 -4.46 -14.35
CA ARG A 126 19.46 -4.52 -13.34
C ARG A 126 19.24 -3.50 -12.21
N ASP A 127 18.91 -2.28 -12.55
CA ASP A 127 18.71 -1.23 -11.58
C ASP A 127 17.40 -1.45 -10.81
N LEU A 128 16.38 -2.01 -11.46
CA LEU A 128 15.12 -2.38 -10.82
C LEU A 128 15.33 -3.48 -9.75
N LYS A 129 16.11 -4.50 -10.05
CA LYS A 129 16.43 -5.55 -9.05
C LYS A 129 17.12 -4.98 -7.82
N LYS A 130 18.01 -4.02 -8.02
CA LYS A 130 18.66 -3.35 -6.90
C LYS A 130 17.68 -2.52 -6.10
N LEU A 131 16.82 -1.76 -6.76
CA LEU A 131 15.77 -0.97 -6.12
C LEU A 131 14.82 -1.86 -5.30
N GLU A 132 14.38 -2.97 -5.87
CA GLU A 132 13.49 -3.94 -5.20
C GLU A 132 14.13 -4.52 -3.93
N ARG A 133 15.41 -4.86 -3.97
CA ARG A 133 16.14 -5.35 -2.79
C ARG A 133 16.23 -4.29 -1.69
N ASP A 134 16.54 -3.05 -2.05
CA ASP A 134 16.64 -1.94 -1.11
C ASP A 134 15.28 -1.65 -0.48
N GLU A 135 14.21 -1.66 -1.26
CA GLU A 135 12.83 -1.49 -0.81
C GLU A 135 12.38 -2.63 0.13
N THR A 136 12.69 -3.88 -0.21
CA THR A 136 12.38 -5.04 0.64
C THR A 136 13.08 -4.94 1.99
N TYR A 137 14.34 -4.54 1.99
CA TYR A 137 15.11 -4.35 3.22
C TYR A 137 14.50 -3.25 4.10
N THR A 138 14.13 -2.12 3.51
CA THR A 138 13.46 -1.03 4.21
C THR A 138 12.13 -1.48 4.81
N TRP A 139 11.33 -2.22 4.05
CA TRP A 139 10.06 -2.76 4.53
C TRP A 139 10.24 -3.71 5.74
N LEU A 140 11.25 -4.58 5.69
CA LEU A 140 11.57 -5.47 6.81
C LEU A 140 11.99 -4.70 8.06
N LEU A 141 12.75 -3.63 7.92
CA LEU A 141 13.14 -2.76 9.03
C LEU A 141 11.93 -2.05 9.64
N GLU A 142 11.02 -1.54 8.82
CA GLU A 142 9.78 -0.90 9.28
C GLU A 142 8.91 -1.89 10.06
N ARG A 143 8.77 -3.11 9.56
CA ARG A 143 8.02 -4.17 10.23
C ARG A 143 8.65 -4.54 11.58
N GLN A 144 9.97 -4.66 11.64
CA GLN A 144 10.68 -4.94 12.88
C GLN A 144 10.52 -3.80 13.90
N ALA A 145 10.62 -2.55 13.46
CA ALA A 145 10.42 -1.39 14.32
C ALA A 145 9.00 -1.36 14.91
N ARG A 146 7.98 -1.69 14.12
CA ARG A 146 6.60 -1.80 14.61
C ARG A 146 6.44 -2.91 15.63
N ALA A 147 7.00 -4.09 15.40
CA ALA A 147 6.95 -5.20 16.35
C ALA A 147 7.64 -4.84 17.68
N THR A 148 8.77 -4.13 17.63
CA THR A 148 9.48 -3.64 18.80
C THR A 148 8.63 -2.60 19.57
N ALA A 149 7.98 -1.68 18.90
CA ALA A 149 7.08 -0.71 19.51
C ALA A 149 5.88 -1.40 20.17
N ALA A 150 5.32 -2.43 19.53
CA ALA A 150 4.24 -3.24 20.11
C ALA A 150 4.65 -3.97 21.38
N LEU A 151 5.90 -4.47 21.48
CA LEU A 151 6.46 -5.07 22.70
C LEU A 151 6.46 -4.10 23.90
N VAL A 152 6.73 -2.84 23.65
CA VAL A 152 6.75 -1.80 24.71
C VAL A 152 5.33 -1.46 25.17
N THR A 153 4.37 -1.41 24.26
CA THR A 153 2.98 -1.00 24.55
C THR A 153 2.09 -2.16 24.99
N ASN A 154 2.29 -3.35 24.46
CA ASN A 154 1.51 -4.56 24.79
C ASN A 154 2.38 -5.82 24.60
N PRO A 155 3.11 -6.27 25.63
CA PRO A 155 4.03 -7.39 25.51
C PRO A 155 3.37 -8.72 25.13
N GLU A 156 2.13 -8.98 25.59
CA GLU A 156 1.41 -10.21 25.29
C GLU A 156 1.02 -10.28 23.81
N TRP A 157 0.57 -9.17 23.27
CA TRP A 157 0.19 -9.08 21.86
C TRP A 157 1.41 -9.15 20.94
N ALA A 158 2.50 -8.51 21.31
CA ALA A 158 3.73 -8.53 20.55
C ALA A 158 4.38 -9.90 20.44
N ALA A 159 4.21 -10.76 21.43
CA ALA A 159 4.68 -12.14 21.36
C ALA A 159 4.06 -12.94 20.21
N TRP A 160 2.84 -12.59 19.80
CA TRP A 160 2.14 -13.16 18.66
C TRP A 160 2.73 -12.72 17.32
N GLU A 161 3.11 -11.45 17.19
CA GLU A 161 3.67 -10.90 15.93
C GLU A 161 5.13 -11.32 15.70
N LEU A 162 5.87 -11.60 16.76
CA LEU A 162 7.27 -12.03 16.68
C LEU A 162 7.44 -13.56 16.55
N GLY A 163 6.39 -14.30 16.84
CA GLY A 163 6.36 -15.74 16.69
C GLY A 163 6.18 -16.13 15.24
#